data_924bd80807b929137b76cf4bba505fa4
#
_entry.id   924bd80807b929137b76cf4bba505fa4
#
_cell.length_a   1.000
_cell.length_b   1.000
_cell.length_c   1.000
_cell.angle_alpha   90.00
_cell.angle_beta   90.00
_cell.angle_gamma   90.00
#
_symmetry.space_group_name_H-M   'P 1'
#
loop_
_entity.id
_entity.type
_entity.pdbx_description
1 polymer ?
#
loop_
_entity_poly.entity_id
_entity_poly.type
_entity_poly.pdbx_seq_one_letter_code
_entity_poly.pdbx_strand_id
1 'polypeptide(L)'
;MPVRAEGAFLYDEAGRRVLDFTSGQMSAVLGHSHPEIVATVRDGIGRLDHLYSSMLSRPVVDLAEALAGLVPQLPKVMLLSTGGEANEAAIKLAKLVTGGWEVVGFAQSWHGMTGAAASATYKAGRRGYGPMAAGCFAVPAPNTYRPRFAGVDWQTELDDAFDLLDRQSTGNLAAFIAEPILSSGGIIELPEGYLAALKKKCVERGMLLILDEAQTGMGRTGTMFAFERDGVCLIFWCCQRHLAPGCLWPQS
;
A
#
# COMPACT_ATOMS: atom_id res chain seq x y z
N MET A 1 6.32 -15.80 26.40
CA MET A 1 5.76 -15.35 25.08
C MET A 1 4.63 -14.34 25.34
N PRO A 2 4.29 -13.44 24.40
CA PRO A 2 3.12 -12.57 24.58
C PRO A 2 1.82 -13.37 24.62
N VAL A 3 0.94 -13.09 25.59
CA VAL A 3 -0.35 -13.76 25.78
C VAL A 3 -1.52 -12.78 25.78
N ARG A 4 -1.25 -11.49 25.90
CA ARG A 4 -2.24 -10.41 25.87
C ARG A 4 -1.62 -9.15 25.25
N ALA A 5 -2.45 -8.36 24.60
CA ALA A 5 -2.07 -7.05 24.08
C ALA A 5 -3.18 -6.02 24.39
N GLU A 6 -2.80 -4.78 24.70
CA GLU A 6 -3.74 -3.71 25.02
C GLU A 6 -3.07 -2.33 24.77
N GLY A 7 -3.73 -1.47 24.02
CA GLY A 7 -3.18 -0.18 23.63
C GLY A 7 -1.83 -0.35 22.92
N ALA A 8 -0.79 0.25 23.44
CA ALA A 8 0.56 0.14 22.88
C ALA A 8 1.44 -0.95 23.55
N PHE A 9 0.85 -1.86 24.31
CA PHE A 9 1.62 -2.80 25.13
C PHE A 9 1.28 -4.25 24.85
N LEU A 10 2.33 -5.10 24.90
CA LEU A 10 2.24 -6.53 24.96
C LEU A 10 2.51 -7.01 26.38
N TYR A 11 1.89 -8.11 26.78
CA TYR A 11 2.07 -8.73 28.09
C TYR A 11 2.43 -10.20 27.92
N ASP A 12 3.46 -10.65 28.62
CA ASP A 12 3.84 -12.05 28.62
C ASP A 12 3.12 -12.88 29.71
N GLU A 13 3.39 -14.18 29.74
CA GLU A 13 2.84 -15.14 30.71
C GLU A 13 3.15 -14.76 32.18
N ALA A 14 4.27 -14.07 32.43
CA ALA A 14 4.67 -13.58 33.73
C ALA A 14 4.07 -12.19 34.07
N GLY A 15 3.22 -11.63 33.20
CA GLY A 15 2.62 -10.30 33.38
C GLY A 15 3.58 -9.14 33.08
N ARG A 16 4.78 -9.39 32.55
CA ARG A 16 5.69 -8.32 32.17
C ARG A 16 5.13 -7.54 30.97
N ARG A 17 5.19 -6.23 31.07
CA ARG A 17 4.72 -5.29 30.04
C ARG A 17 5.86 -4.87 29.14
N VAL A 18 5.66 -4.98 27.84
CA VAL A 18 6.60 -4.54 26.80
C VAL A 18 5.90 -3.54 25.88
N LEU A 19 6.53 -2.41 25.62
CA LEU A 19 6.03 -1.41 24.67
C LEU A 19 6.23 -1.93 23.23
N ASP A 20 5.16 -2.00 22.45
CA ASP A 20 5.18 -2.45 21.07
C ASP A 20 5.37 -1.29 20.09
N PHE A 21 6.61 -1.03 19.70
CA PHE A 21 6.93 -0.05 18.65
C PHE A 21 6.61 -0.55 17.24
N THR A 22 6.31 -1.83 17.08
CA THR A 22 5.95 -2.38 15.76
C THR A 22 4.47 -2.21 15.44
N SER A 23 3.65 -1.87 16.45
CA SER A 23 2.20 -1.68 16.30
C SER A 23 1.54 -2.89 15.59
N GLY A 24 1.90 -4.12 16.00
CA GLY A 24 1.42 -5.32 15.34
C GLY A 24 1.77 -5.36 13.85
N GLN A 25 3.01 -5.03 13.51
CA GLN A 25 3.49 -4.87 12.13
C GLN A 25 2.74 -3.74 11.38
N MET A 26 2.61 -2.59 12.05
CA MET A 26 1.96 -1.36 11.58
C MET A 26 0.45 -1.49 11.30
N SER A 27 -0.21 -2.49 11.90
CA SER A 27 -1.65 -2.72 11.70
C SER A 27 -2.54 -2.24 12.86
N ALA A 28 -2.01 -2.13 14.07
CA ALA A 28 -2.77 -1.69 15.24
C ALA A 28 -2.80 -0.15 15.37
N VAL A 29 -3.38 0.55 14.39
CA VAL A 29 -3.41 2.03 14.34
C VAL A 29 -4.11 2.63 15.57
N LEU A 30 -5.20 2.00 16.03
CA LEU A 30 -5.95 2.42 17.22
C LEU A 30 -5.45 1.76 18.51
N GLY A 31 -4.33 1.02 18.44
CA GLY A 31 -3.82 0.21 19.54
C GLY A 31 -4.40 -1.20 19.55
N HIS A 32 -3.71 -2.07 20.27
CA HIS A 32 -4.15 -3.46 20.44
C HIS A 32 -5.45 -3.55 21.24
N SER A 33 -6.30 -4.46 20.84
CA SER A 33 -7.55 -4.81 21.56
C SER A 33 -8.45 -3.61 21.85
N HIS A 34 -8.53 -2.65 20.90
CA HIS A 34 -9.41 -1.50 21.07
C HIS A 34 -10.84 -1.96 21.37
N PRO A 35 -11.48 -1.51 22.45
CA PRO A 35 -12.72 -2.09 22.96
C PRO A 35 -13.87 -2.01 21.96
N GLU A 36 -14.02 -0.91 21.23
CA GLU A 36 -15.07 -0.75 20.22
C GLU A 36 -14.85 -1.69 19.02
N ILE A 37 -13.60 -1.86 18.59
CA ILE A 37 -13.26 -2.81 17.49
C ILE A 37 -13.60 -4.23 17.92
N VAL A 38 -13.19 -4.62 19.13
CA VAL A 38 -13.47 -5.96 19.67
C VAL A 38 -14.99 -6.20 19.79
N ALA A 39 -15.74 -5.20 20.29
CA ALA A 39 -17.19 -5.30 20.40
C ALA A 39 -17.86 -5.43 19.03
N THR A 40 -17.47 -4.59 18.07
CA THR A 40 -18.00 -4.61 16.69
C THR A 40 -17.74 -5.93 15.98
N VAL A 41 -16.52 -6.48 16.12
CA VAL A 41 -16.19 -7.78 15.53
C VAL A 41 -16.99 -8.92 16.15
N ARG A 42 -17.12 -8.93 17.49
CA ARG A 42 -17.93 -9.95 18.20
C ARG A 42 -19.40 -9.91 17.81
N ASP A 43 -19.98 -8.71 17.71
CA ASP A 43 -21.36 -8.52 17.29
C ASP A 43 -21.55 -8.93 15.81
N GLY A 44 -20.65 -8.48 14.94
CA GLY A 44 -20.71 -8.77 13.49
C GLY A 44 -20.64 -10.26 13.19
N ILE A 45 -19.68 -10.98 13.79
CA ILE A 45 -19.51 -12.43 13.54
C ILE A 45 -20.68 -13.24 14.10
N GLY A 46 -21.38 -12.73 15.13
CA GLY A 46 -22.57 -13.36 15.68
C GLY A 46 -23.83 -13.18 14.82
N ARG A 47 -23.83 -12.23 13.89
CA ARG A 47 -24.96 -11.94 12.99
C ARG A 47 -24.76 -12.48 11.59
N LEU A 48 -23.57 -12.27 11.02
CA LEU A 48 -23.30 -12.55 9.63
C LEU A 48 -21.79 -12.69 9.41
N ASP A 49 -21.33 -13.92 9.31
CA ASP A 49 -19.91 -14.26 9.18
C ASP A 49 -19.46 -14.38 7.72
N HIS A 50 -20.35 -14.82 6.82
CA HIS A 50 -20.02 -15.08 5.42
C HIS A 50 -21.20 -14.83 4.49
N LEU A 51 -20.91 -14.25 3.31
CA LEU A 51 -21.86 -14.07 2.23
C LEU A 51 -21.25 -14.46 0.89
N TYR A 52 -22.09 -14.89 -0.02
CA TYR A 52 -21.71 -15.01 -1.42
C TYR A 52 -21.34 -13.62 -2.00
N SER A 53 -20.29 -13.57 -2.82
CA SER A 53 -19.67 -12.33 -3.31
C SER A 53 -20.59 -11.35 -4.05
N SER A 54 -21.72 -11.85 -4.60
CA SER A 54 -22.74 -10.99 -5.24
C SER A 54 -23.79 -10.45 -4.27
N MET A 55 -23.76 -10.87 -2.99
CA MET A 55 -24.65 -10.37 -1.95
C MET A 55 -23.98 -9.25 -1.19
N LEU A 56 -24.69 -8.14 -1.01
CA LEU A 56 -24.20 -6.98 -0.26
C LEU A 56 -24.74 -7.02 1.17
N SER A 57 -23.86 -6.79 2.14
CA SER A 57 -24.25 -6.50 3.51
C SER A 57 -24.20 -5.00 3.78
N ARG A 58 -24.98 -4.52 4.70
CA ARG A 58 -24.99 -3.10 5.06
C ARG A 58 -23.61 -2.58 5.49
N PRO A 59 -22.83 -3.28 6.35
CA PRO A 59 -21.47 -2.87 6.70
C PRO A 59 -20.52 -2.70 5.51
N VAL A 60 -20.62 -3.55 4.50
CA VAL A 60 -19.79 -3.46 3.29
C VAL A 60 -20.14 -2.20 2.48
N VAL A 61 -21.43 -1.90 2.35
CA VAL A 61 -21.89 -0.70 1.63
C VAL A 61 -21.45 0.56 2.37
N ASP A 62 -21.68 0.63 3.68
CA ASP A 62 -21.31 1.79 4.51
C ASP A 62 -19.80 2.05 4.47
N LEU A 63 -18.98 0.99 4.52
CA LEU A 63 -17.53 1.12 4.38
C LEU A 63 -17.14 1.66 2.99
N ALA A 64 -17.76 1.15 1.94
CA ALA A 64 -17.45 1.60 0.58
C ALA A 64 -17.85 3.08 0.38
N GLU A 65 -19.00 3.50 0.91
CA GLU A 65 -19.44 4.89 0.89
C GLU A 65 -18.49 5.80 1.68
N ALA A 66 -18.07 5.38 2.89
CA ALA A 66 -17.12 6.13 3.70
C ALA A 66 -15.76 6.30 2.99
N LEU A 67 -15.22 5.24 2.40
CA LEU A 67 -13.95 5.29 1.65
C LEU A 67 -14.06 6.17 0.41
N ALA A 68 -15.16 6.06 -0.36
CA ALA A 68 -15.41 6.92 -1.52
C ALA A 68 -15.53 8.40 -1.12
N GLY A 69 -16.09 8.68 0.06
CA GLY A 69 -16.17 10.04 0.60
C GLY A 69 -14.81 10.62 1.00
N LEU A 70 -13.86 9.78 1.44
CA LEU A 70 -12.50 10.20 1.79
C LEU A 70 -11.64 10.52 0.55
N VAL A 71 -11.90 9.86 -0.57
CA VAL A 71 -11.16 10.06 -1.83
C VAL A 71 -12.17 10.26 -2.98
N PRO A 72 -12.83 11.42 -3.08
CA PRO A 72 -13.90 11.64 -4.06
C PRO A 72 -13.46 11.48 -5.53
N GLN A 73 -12.16 11.61 -5.81
CA GLN A 73 -11.59 11.37 -7.13
C GLN A 73 -11.61 9.89 -7.53
N LEU A 74 -11.75 8.99 -6.56
CA LEU A 74 -11.82 7.53 -6.74
C LEU A 74 -13.12 6.96 -6.15
N PRO A 75 -14.29 7.21 -6.76
CA PRO A 75 -15.59 6.88 -6.19
C PRO A 75 -15.94 5.37 -6.26
N LYS A 76 -15.05 4.55 -6.80
CA LYS A 76 -15.24 3.09 -6.92
C LYS A 76 -14.35 2.36 -5.93
N VAL A 77 -14.93 1.51 -5.13
CA VAL A 77 -14.25 0.75 -4.08
C VAL A 77 -14.34 -0.75 -4.40
N MET A 78 -13.20 -1.43 -4.30
CA MET A 78 -13.11 -2.89 -4.34
C MET A 78 -12.49 -3.37 -3.04
N LEU A 79 -13.22 -4.17 -2.27
CA LEU A 79 -12.75 -4.73 -1.01
C LEU A 79 -12.17 -6.12 -1.25
N LEU A 80 -10.95 -6.36 -0.77
CA LEU A 80 -10.22 -7.61 -0.91
C LEU A 80 -9.60 -8.00 0.45
N SER A 81 -9.17 -9.25 0.57
CA SER A 81 -8.76 -9.79 1.88
C SER A 81 -7.37 -9.33 2.32
N THR A 82 -6.46 -9.06 1.38
CA THR A 82 -5.05 -8.72 1.69
C THR A 82 -4.51 -7.61 0.80
N GLY A 83 -3.43 -6.87 1.24
CA GLY A 83 -2.76 -5.87 0.40
C GLY A 83 -2.10 -6.46 -0.84
N GLY A 84 -1.61 -7.68 -0.73
CA GLY A 84 -1.12 -8.40 -1.90
C GLY A 84 -2.22 -8.57 -2.95
N GLU A 85 -3.42 -9.00 -2.53
CA GLU A 85 -4.58 -9.12 -3.44
C GLU A 85 -5.05 -7.77 -3.97
N ALA A 86 -5.03 -6.73 -3.14
CA ALA A 86 -5.36 -5.37 -3.58
C ALA A 86 -4.37 -4.87 -4.65
N ASN A 87 -3.09 -5.10 -4.44
CA ASN A 87 -2.04 -4.78 -5.42
C ASN A 87 -2.17 -5.62 -6.71
N GLU A 88 -2.51 -6.92 -6.59
CA GLU A 88 -2.82 -7.77 -7.77
C GLU A 88 -3.97 -7.19 -8.59
N ALA A 89 -5.06 -6.81 -7.92
CA ALA A 89 -6.23 -6.23 -8.58
C ALA A 89 -5.88 -4.89 -9.25
N ALA A 90 -5.15 -4.01 -8.57
CA ALA A 90 -4.72 -2.73 -9.11
C ALA A 90 -3.81 -2.88 -10.34
N ILE A 91 -2.83 -3.79 -10.28
CA ILE A 91 -1.95 -4.11 -11.41
C ILE A 91 -2.77 -4.68 -12.58
N LYS A 92 -3.69 -5.61 -12.30
CA LYS A 92 -4.57 -6.17 -13.33
C LYS A 92 -5.44 -5.12 -14.00
N LEU A 93 -6.05 -4.23 -13.21
CA LEU A 93 -6.87 -3.13 -13.73
C LEU A 93 -6.03 -2.15 -14.55
N ALA A 94 -4.83 -1.81 -14.07
CA ALA A 94 -3.93 -0.94 -14.82
C ALA A 94 -3.58 -1.52 -16.20
N LYS A 95 -3.26 -2.81 -16.28
CA LYS A 95 -3.02 -3.50 -17.55
C LYS A 95 -4.23 -3.50 -18.48
N LEU A 96 -5.43 -3.70 -17.93
CA LEU A 96 -6.67 -3.66 -18.72
C LEU A 96 -6.99 -2.27 -19.26
N VAL A 97 -6.72 -1.22 -18.48
CA VAL A 97 -7.03 0.17 -18.86
C VAL A 97 -6.02 0.71 -19.86
N THR A 98 -4.73 0.43 -19.67
CA THR A 98 -3.67 0.95 -20.53
C THR A 98 -3.43 0.11 -21.79
N GLY A 99 -3.81 -1.17 -21.77
CA GLY A 99 -3.40 -2.15 -22.77
C GLY A 99 -1.94 -2.58 -22.66
N GLY A 100 -1.17 -1.95 -21.76
CA GLY A 100 0.22 -2.32 -21.45
C GLY A 100 0.28 -3.52 -20.51
N TRP A 101 1.49 -4.04 -20.31
CA TRP A 101 1.70 -5.20 -19.44
C TRP A 101 2.94 -5.08 -18.54
N GLU A 102 3.80 -4.13 -18.79
CA GLU A 102 5.01 -3.89 -18.02
C GLU A 102 4.70 -3.11 -16.74
N VAL A 103 5.29 -3.52 -15.62
CA VAL A 103 5.06 -2.93 -14.30
C VAL A 103 6.38 -2.51 -13.68
N VAL A 104 6.42 -1.31 -13.16
CA VAL A 104 7.60 -0.72 -12.54
C VAL A 104 7.37 -0.55 -11.04
N GLY A 105 8.39 -0.80 -10.24
CA GLY A 105 8.39 -0.53 -8.81
C GLY A 105 9.74 0.00 -8.33
N PHE A 106 9.83 0.37 -7.05
CA PHE A 106 11.13 0.74 -6.48
C PHE A 106 11.98 -0.49 -6.14
N ALA A 107 13.30 -0.39 -6.29
CA ALA A 107 14.26 -1.47 -6.03
C ALA A 107 14.24 -1.99 -4.57
N GLN A 108 13.55 -1.32 -3.66
CA GLN A 108 13.40 -1.71 -2.25
C GLN A 108 11.95 -1.87 -1.83
N SER A 109 11.02 -1.93 -2.78
CA SER A 109 9.58 -2.03 -2.54
C SER A 109 9.15 -3.37 -1.95
N TRP A 110 7.97 -3.35 -1.30
CA TRP A 110 7.26 -4.53 -0.84
C TRP A 110 5.76 -4.39 -1.10
N HIS A 111 5.21 -5.18 -2.03
CA HIS A 111 3.81 -5.10 -2.43
C HIS A 111 3.02 -6.38 -2.19
N GLY A 112 3.68 -7.44 -1.74
CA GLY A 112 3.02 -8.73 -1.45
C GLY A 112 3.82 -9.94 -1.91
N MET A 113 3.24 -11.12 -1.70
CA MET A 113 3.89 -12.42 -1.97
C MET A 113 3.22 -13.20 -3.11
N THR A 114 2.16 -12.68 -3.70
CA THR A 114 1.40 -13.33 -4.78
C THR A 114 1.84 -12.80 -6.15
N GLY A 115 1.69 -13.55 -7.18
CA GLY A 115 2.00 -13.33 -8.59
C GLY A 115 2.59 -11.98 -9.02
N ALA A 116 1.75 -11.05 -9.45
CA ALA A 116 2.21 -9.74 -9.93
C ALA A 116 2.73 -8.85 -8.80
N ALA A 117 2.12 -8.89 -7.61
CA ALA A 117 2.60 -8.14 -6.44
C ALA A 117 4.01 -8.59 -6.01
N ALA A 118 4.28 -9.90 -5.99
CA ALA A 118 5.63 -10.43 -5.72
C ALA A 118 6.61 -10.03 -6.82
N SER A 119 6.15 -10.00 -8.07
CA SER A 119 7.00 -9.60 -9.21
C SER A 119 7.39 -8.13 -9.18
N ALA A 120 6.55 -7.27 -8.57
CA ALA A 120 6.84 -5.86 -8.32
C ALA A 120 7.53 -5.61 -6.97
N THR A 121 7.73 -6.64 -6.13
CA THR A 121 8.44 -6.57 -4.85
C THR A 121 9.93 -6.80 -5.07
N TYR A 122 10.76 -5.85 -4.65
CA TYR A 122 12.22 -5.88 -4.84
C TYR A 122 13.02 -5.89 -3.52
N LYS A 123 12.36 -5.78 -2.38
CA LYS A 123 12.96 -6.02 -1.07
C LYS A 123 13.49 -7.46 -0.99
N ALA A 124 14.40 -7.73 -0.07
CA ALA A 124 14.99 -9.05 0.14
C ALA A 124 13.97 -10.21 -0.01
N GLY A 125 14.40 -11.33 -0.58
CA GLY A 125 13.55 -12.51 -0.74
C GLY A 125 13.24 -12.91 -2.17
N ARG A 126 13.67 -12.16 -3.19
CA ARG A 126 13.53 -12.64 -4.58
C ARG A 126 14.43 -13.85 -4.88
N ARG A 127 15.53 -13.97 -4.16
CA ARG A 127 16.48 -15.07 -4.38
C ARG A 127 15.85 -16.41 -3.97
N GLY A 128 15.74 -17.35 -4.90
CA GLY A 128 15.16 -18.67 -4.65
C GLY A 128 13.65 -18.79 -4.94
N TYR A 129 12.94 -17.71 -5.28
CA TYR A 129 11.51 -17.78 -5.62
C TYR A 129 11.22 -18.22 -7.07
N GLY A 130 12.26 -18.47 -7.85
CA GLY A 130 12.11 -18.85 -9.26
C GLY A 130 11.82 -17.65 -10.18
N PRO A 131 11.32 -17.91 -11.41
CA PRO A 131 11.09 -16.85 -12.36
C PRO A 131 9.95 -15.92 -11.91
N MET A 132 10.18 -14.62 -11.99
CA MET A 132 9.17 -13.59 -11.81
C MET A 132 8.42 -13.36 -13.11
N ALA A 133 7.28 -12.68 -13.05
CA ALA A 133 6.55 -12.29 -14.25
C ALA A 133 7.46 -11.44 -15.17
N ALA A 134 7.37 -11.68 -16.47
CA ALA A 134 8.08 -10.87 -17.47
C ALA A 134 7.56 -9.42 -17.45
N GLY A 135 8.41 -8.47 -17.82
CA GLY A 135 8.07 -7.05 -17.89
C GLY A 135 7.93 -6.37 -16.52
N CYS A 136 8.65 -6.87 -15.52
CA CYS A 136 8.74 -6.18 -14.23
C CYS A 136 10.10 -5.51 -14.10
N PHE A 137 10.11 -4.19 -13.91
CA PHE A 137 11.32 -3.37 -13.78
C PHE A 137 11.40 -2.72 -12.41
N ALA A 138 12.62 -2.43 -11.98
CA ALA A 138 12.87 -1.67 -10.76
C ALA A 138 13.67 -0.41 -11.06
N VAL A 139 13.23 0.69 -10.50
CA VAL A 139 14.03 1.91 -10.43
C VAL A 139 14.54 2.14 -9.00
N PRO A 140 15.69 2.80 -8.82
CA PRO A 140 16.20 3.11 -7.48
C PRO A 140 15.17 3.91 -6.67
N ALA A 141 15.03 3.59 -5.39
CA ALA A 141 14.27 4.44 -4.48
C ALA A 141 15.12 5.65 -4.08
N PRO A 142 14.57 6.86 -4.04
CA PRO A 142 15.29 8.02 -3.51
C PRO A 142 15.52 7.82 -2.02
N ASN A 143 16.74 8.01 -1.56
CA ASN A 143 17.08 7.91 -0.15
C ASN A 143 17.89 9.15 0.26
N THR A 144 17.21 10.14 0.84
CA THR A 144 17.83 11.41 1.24
C THR A 144 18.84 11.26 2.39
N TYR A 145 18.67 10.22 3.23
CA TYR A 145 19.60 9.92 4.32
C TYR A 145 20.90 9.25 3.80
N ARG A 146 20.77 8.40 2.79
CA ARG A 146 21.91 7.71 2.16
C ARG A 146 21.75 7.78 0.65
N PRO A 147 22.01 8.94 0.05
CA PRO A 147 21.85 9.14 -1.38
C PRO A 147 22.76 8.18 -2.17
N ARG A 148 22.27 7.72 -3.29
CA ARG A 148 23.01 6.82 -4.19
C ARG A 148 24.24 7.53 -4.77
N PHE A 149 24.10 8.79 -5.09
CA PHE A 149 25.17 9.63 -5.64
C PHE A 149 25.34 10.89 -4.79
N ALA A 150 26.58 11.13 -4.33
CA ALA A 150 26.88 12.33 -3.56
C ALA A 150 26.73 13.58 -4.43
N GLY A 151 25.99 14.56 -3.95
CA GLY A 151 25.84 15.86 -4.63
C GLY A 151 24.86 15.87 -5.81
N VAL A 152 24.15 14.77 -6.06
CA VAL A 152 23.09 14.69 -7.09
C VAL A 152 21.74 14.87 -6.39
N ASP A 153 20.88 15.72 -6.95
CA ASP A 153 19.52 15.88 -6.48
C ASP A 153 18.64 14.69 -6.91
N TRP A 154 17.53 14.48 -6.20
CA TRP A 154 16.63 13.38 -6.47
C TRP A 154 15.90 13.53 -7.81
N GLN A 155 15.75 14.74 -8.33
CA GLN A 155 15.13 15.00 -9.62
C GLN A 155 15.99 14.42 -10.73
N THR A 156 17.29 14.68 -10.69
CA THR A 156 18.27 14.12 -11.63
C THR A 156 18.32 12.59 -11.53
N GLU A 157 18.30 12.03 -10.31
CA GLU A 157 18.25 10.57 -10.13
C GLU A 157 16.96 9.95 -10.71
N LEU A 158 15.82 10.64 -10.57
CA LEU A 158 14.54 10.20 -11.13
C LEU A 158 14.56 10.24 -12.66
N ASP A 159 15.12 11.31 -13.25
CA ASP A 159 15.27 11.44 -14.71
C ASP A 159 16.13 10.32 -15.27
N ASP A 160 17.32 10.09 -14.71
CA ASP A 160 18.22 9.00 -15.11
C ASP A 160 17.55 7.62 -14.99
N ALA A 161 16.81 7.39 -13.89
CA ALA A 161 16.11 6.13 -13.68
C ALA A 161 15.04 5.87 -14.75
N PHE A 162 14.32 6.90 -15.20
CA PHE A 162 13.32 6.77 -16.25
C PHE A 162 13.95 6.70 -17.65
N ASP A 163 15.06 7.38 -17.90
CA ASP A 163 15.83 7.22 -19.14
C ASP A 163 16.36 5.79 -19.28
N LEU A 164 16.81 5.18 -18.18
CA LEU A 164 17.21 3.77 -18.17
C LEU A 164 16.01 2.84 -18.38
N LEU A 165 14.87 3.13 -17.75
CA LEU A 165 13.64 2.37 -17.94
C LEU A 165 13.19 2.38 -19.40
N ASP A 166 13.21 3.54 -20.06
CA ASP A 166 12.80 3.69 -21.45
C ASP A 166 13.66 2.86 -22.41
N ARG A 167 14.93 2.64 -22.07
CA ARG A 167 15.84 1.76 -22.86
C ARG A 167 15.59 0.27 -22.61
N GLN A 168 15.01 -0.11 -21.49
CA GLN A 168 14.72 -1.50 -21.13
C GLN A 168 13.31 -1.93 -21.51
N SER A 169 12.37 -1.01 -21.55
CA SER A 169 10.97 -1.25 -21.87
C SER A 169 10.81 -1.60 -23.36
N THR A 170 9.82 -2.45 -23.63
CA THR A 170 9.36 -2.72 -25.00
C THR A 170 8.31 -1.70 -25.48
N GLY A 171 8.06 -0.66 -24.70
CA GLY A 171 7.05 0.37 -24.98
C GLY A 171 5.64 0.00 -24.52
N ASN A 172 5.51 -1.03 -23.66
CA ASN A 172 4.22 -1.54 -23.17
C ASN A 172 4.04 -1.29 -21.66
N LEU A 173 4.47 -0.12 -21.18
CA LEU A 173 4.37 0.26 -19.77
C LEU A 173 2.91 0.41 -19.35
N ALA A 174 2.49 -0.31 -18.29
CA ALA A 174 1.14 -0.28 -17.76
C ALA A 174 1.04 0.57 -16.50
N ALA A 175 1.94 0.35 -15.55
CA ALA A 175 1.86 0.98 -14.24
C ALA A 175 3.22 1.13 -13.56
N PHE A 176 3.30 2.17 -12.72
CA PHE A 176 4.26 2.25 -11.64
C PHE A 176 3.52 1.99 -10.33
N ILE A 177 4.01 1.07 -9.51
CA ILE A 177 3.50 0.83 -8.16
C ILE A 177 4.52 1.34 -7.13
N ALA A 178 4.07 2.18 -6.20
CA ALA A 178 4.92 2.85 -5.22
C ALA A 178 4.30 2.83 -3.82
N GLU A 179 5.14 2.68 -2.80
CA GLU A 179 4.80 3.01 -1.41
C GLU A 179 5.18 4.48 -1.17
N PRO A 180 4.32 5.32 -0.57
CA PRO A 180 4.70 6.69 -0.18
C PRO A 180 5.86 6.75 0.82
N ILE A 181 5.97 5.72 1.67
CA ILE A 181 7.13 5.43 2.51
C ILE A 181 7.46 3.96 2.32
N LEU A 182 8.65 3.65 1.84
CA LEU A 182 9.10 2.27 1.65
C LEU A 182 9.41 1.63 3.01
N SER A 183 8.40 1.12 3.67
CA SER A 183 8.53 0.66 5.05
C SER A 183 9.45 -0.56 5.17
N SER A 184 9.18 -1.63 4.46
CA SER A 184 10.02 -2.82 4.41
C SER A 184 11.36 -2.55 3.73
N GLY A 185 11.44 -1.53 2.90
CA GLY A 185 12.66 -1.04 2.25
C GLY A 185 13.70 -0.45 3.20
N GLY A 186 13.31 -0.12 4.43
CA GLY A 186 14.18 0.49 5.44
C GLY A 186 13.64 1.82 5.96
N ILE A 187 12.33 2.02 5.91
CA ILE A 187 11.63 3.27 6.28
C ILE A 187 12.20 4.45 5.45
N ILE A 188 12.21 4.27 4.14
CA ILE A 188 12.66 5.31 3.23
C ILE A 188 11.48 6.22 2.92
N GLU A 189 11.54 7.43 3.40
CA GLU A 189 10.58 8.49 3.07
C GLU A 189 10.94 9.11 1.73
N LEU A 190 9.93 9.27 0.86
CA LEU A 190 10.12 9.96 -0.40
C LEU A 190 10.27 11.46 -0.16
N PRO A 191 11.19 12.16 -0.86
CA PRO A 191 11.35 13.61 -0.78
C PRO A 191 10.05 14.34 -1.11
N GLU A 192 9.87 15.55 -0.57
CA GLU A 192 8.76 16.43 -0.91
C GLU A 192 8.69 16.66 -2.42
N GLY A 193 7.49 16.56 -2.99
CA GLY A 193 7.25 16.71 -4.43
C GLY A 193 7.63 15.49 -5.29
N TYR A 194 8.24 14.45 -4.70
CA TYR A 194 8.67 13.28 -5.47
C TYR A 194 7.49 12.52 -6.09
N LEU A 195 6.40 12.31 -5.34
CA LEU A 195 5.22 11.62 -5.88
C LEU A 195 4.58 12.39 -7.03
N ALA A 196 4.59 13.73 -6.98
CA ALA A 196 4.09 14.56 -8.06
C ALA A 196 4.96 14.45 -9.32
N ALA A 197 6.29 14.46 -9.16
CA ALA A 197 7.23 14.25 -10.26
C ALA A 197 7.10 12.82 -10.83
N LEU A 198 7.01 11.81 -9.98
CA LEU A 198 6.80 10.41 -10.38
C LEU A 198 5.51 10.26 -11.20
N LYS A 199 4.41 10.87 -10.75
CA LYS A 199 3.16 10.87 -11.48
C LYS A 199 3.30 11.50 -12.85
N LYS A 200 4.01 12.63 -12.96
CA LYS A 200 4.29 13.29 -14.24
C LYS A 200 5.02 12.34 -15.20
N LYS A 201 6.08 11.66 -14.71
CA LYS A 201 6.82 10.65 -15.50
C LYS A 201 5.94 9.50 -15.96
N CYS A 202 5.00 9.06 -15.11
CA CYS A 202 4.03 8.04 -15.50
C CYS A 202 3.09 8.53 -16.61
N VAL A 203 2.51 9.72 -16.46
CA VAL A 203 1.59 10.30 -17.45
C VAL A 203 2.27 10.48 -18.80
N GLU A 204 3.50 10.97 -18.85
CA GLU A 204 4.31 11.14 -20.07
C GLU A 204 4.47 9.83 -20.87
N ARG A 205 4.36 8.67 -20.19
CA ARG A 205 4.53 7.33 -20.78
C ARG A 205 3.22 6.53 -20.89
N GLY A 206 2.08 7.16 -20.62
CA GLY A 206 0.80 6.46 -20.62
C GLY A 206 0.61 5.45 -19.50
N MET A 207 1.48 5.47 -18.48
CA MET A 207 1.41 4.60 -17.31
C MET A 207 0.44 5.13 -16.26
N LEU A 208 -0.15 4.23 -15.49
CA LEU A 208 -0.90 4.57 -14.28
C LEU A 208 0.01 4.52 -13.04
N LEU A 209 -0.17 5.46 -12.12
CA LEU A 209 0.46 5.42 -10.82
C LEU A 209 -0.47 4.72 -9.81
N ILE A 210 0.00 3.62 -9.25
CA ILE A 210 -0.64 2.88 -8.16
C ILE A 210 0.08 3.24 -6.87
N LEU A 211 -0.63 3.75 -5.86
CA LEU A 211 -0.06 3.97 -4.53
C LEU A 211 -0.49 2.89 -3.56
N ASP A 212 0.51 2.18 -3.03
CA ASP A 212 0.34 1.19 -1.98
C ASP A 212 0.43 1.87 -0.61
N GLU A 213 -0.74 2.16 -0.07
CA GLU A 213 -0.92 2.79 1.26
C GLU A 213 -1.23 1.76 2.35
N ALA A 214 -0.90 0.49 2.11
CA ALA A 214 -1.18 -0.57 3.08
C ALA A 214 -0.56 -0.32 4.45
N GLN A 215 0.52 0.44 4.52
CA GLN A 215 1.20 0.80 5.77
C GLN A 215 1.12 2.28 6.11
N THR A 216 0.92 3.16 5.15
CA THR A 216 0.95 4.61 5.33
C THR A 216 -0.42 5.25 5.50
N GLY A 217 -1.46 4.56 5.05
CA GLY A 217 -2.83 5.07 5.11
C GLY A 217 -3.46 5.07 6.51
N MET A 218 -4.67 5.57 6.59
CA MET A 218 -5.54 5.58 7.76
C MET A 218 -4.96 6.36 8.96
N GLY A 219 -4.37 7.53 8.68
CA GLY A 219 -3.86 8.43 9.73
C GLY A 219 -2.44 8.14 10.20
N ARG A 220 -1.77 7.10 9.69
CA ARG A 220 -0.43 6.69 10.14
C ARG A 220 0.62 7.80 10.03
N THR A 221 0.55 8.64 9.01
CA THR A 221 1.51 9.70 8.72
C THR A 221 1.07 11.09 9.19
N GLY A 222 -0.10 11.18 9.87
CA GLY A 222 -0.67 12.44 10.33
C GLY A 222 -1.76 13.01 9.39
N THR A 223 -1.76 12.62 8.11
CA THR A 223 -2.87 12.80 7.18
C THR A 223 -3.66 11.51 7.06
N MET A 224 -4.89 11.52 6.53
CA MET A 224 -5.66 10.29 6.33
C MET A 224 -4.90 9.33 5.41
N PHE A 225 -4.32 9.85 4.34
CA PHE A 225 -3.45 9.12 3.43
C PHE A 225 -2.15 9.88 3.18
N ALA A 226 -1.04 9.17 3.02
CA ALA A 226 0.27 9.79 2.87
C ALA A 226 0.41 10.58 1.56
N PHE A 227 -0.31 10.19 0.50
CA PHE A 227 -0.28 10.90 -0.78
C PHE A 227 -0.83 12.34 -0.70
N GLU A 228 -1.64 12.64 0.33
CA GLU A 228 -2.18 13.99 0.54
C GLU A 228 -1.08 15.03 0.79
N ARG A 229 0.07 14.61 1.32
CA ARG A 229 1.22 15.49 1.57
C ARG A 229 1.76 16.11 0.28
N ASP A 230 1.72 15.38 -0.83
CA ASP A 230 2.22 15.84 -2.13
C ASP A 230 1.11 16.35 -3.05
N GLY A 231 -0.14 16.40 -2.59
CA GLY A 231 -1.29 16.88 -3.37
C GLY A 231 -1.55 16.08 -4.66
N VAL A 232 -1.16 14.81 -4.69
CA VAL A 232 -1.24 13.97 -5.87
C VAL A 232 -2.66 13.43 -6.04
N CYS A 233 -3.31 13.73 -7.16
CA CYS A 233 -4.55 13.06 -7.54
C CYS A 233 -4.25 11.67 -8.08
N LEU A 234 -4.87 10.63 -7.54
CA LEU A 234 -4.59 9.22 -7.84
C LEU A 234 -5.47 8.67 -8.96
N ILE A 235 -5.01 7.56 -9.54
CA ILE A 235 -5.81 6.74 -10.45
C ILE A 235 -6.18 5.41 -9.78
N PHE A 236 -5.26 4.84 -8.97
CA PHE A 236 -5.52 3.69 -8.12
C PHE A 236 -4.88 3.90 -6.75
N TRP A 237 -5.59 3.43 -5.74
CA TRP A 237 -5.16 3.47 -4.37
C TRP A 237 -5.48 2.15 -3.67
N CYS A 238 -4.48 1.56 -3.02
CA CYS A 238 -4.61 0.32 -2.27
C CYS A 238 -4.42 0.62 -0.79
N CYS A 239 -5.47 0.44 0.02
CA CYS A 239 -5.40 0.54 1.46
C CYS A 239 -5.80 -0.79 2.09
N GLN A 240 -4.98 -1.24 3.03
CA GLN A 240 -5.26 -2.50 3.71
C GLN A 240 -4.73 -2.49 5.14
N ARG A 241 -4.99 -3.50 5.88
CA ARG A 241 -4.59 -3.85 7.25
C ARG A 241 -5.47 -3.33 8.37
N HIS A 242 -6.30 -2.31 8.13
CA HIS A 242 -7.10 -1.72 9.22
C HIS A 242 -8.60 -1.94 9.06
N LEU A 243 -9.02 -2.48 7.92
CA LEU A 243 -10.42 -2.73 7.62
C LEU A 243 -10.72 -4.21 7.80
N ALA A 244 -10.84 -4.65 9.07
CA ALA A 244 -11.47 -5.95 9.31
C ALA A 244 -12.93 -5.87 8.84
N PRO A 245 -13.45 -6.92 8.18
CA PRO A 245 -14.88 -6.98 7.87
C PRO A 245 -15.70 -6.75 9.15
N GLY A 246 -16.51 -5.71 9.18
CA GLY A 246 -17.33 -5.35 10.35
C GLY A 246 -16.82 -4.19 11.20
N CYS A 247 -15.65 -3.63 10.94
CA CYS A 247 -15.22 -2.40 11.61
C CYS A 247 -15.86 -1.20 10.94
N LEU A 248 -17.07 -0.86 11.35
CA LEU A 248 -17.74 0.39 11.03
C LEU A 248 -17.27 1.48 11.99
N TRP A 249 -16.99 2.63 11.43
CA TRP A 249 -16.84 3.88 12.18
C TRP A 249 -18.16 4.20 12.89
N PRO A 250 -18.15 4.54 14.18
CA PRO A 250 -19.38 5.01 14.81
C PRO A 250 -19.84 6.29 14.10
N GLN A 251 -21.07 6.30 13.63
CA GLN A 251 -21.73 7.54 13.23
C GLN A 251 -22.02 8.31 14.53
N SER A 252 -21.28 9.39 14.76
CA SER A 252 -21.64 10.41 15.76
C SER A 252 -22.59 11.41 15.14
#